data_34827a466c246760f8de6b6e896ef8d5
#
_entry.id   34827a466c246760f8de6b6e896ef8d5
#
_cell.length_a   1.000
_cell.length_b   1.000
_cell.length_c   1.000
_cell.angle_alpha   90.00
_cell.angle_beta   90.00
_cell.angle_gamma   90.00
#
_symmetry.space_group_name_H-M   'P 1'
#
loop_
_entity.id
_entity.type
_entity.pdbx_description
1 polymer ?
#
loop_
_entity_poly.entity_id
_entity_poly.type
_entity_poly.pdbx_seq_one_letter_code
_entity_poly.pdbx_strand_id
1 'polypeptide(L)'
;MERLNAADPGGPKKSPLTAKQKEEIAEARRVAAARRAEREILFRDALKQTHDPAEREKVESGYATDTRRIDDDCERAVEAIRRRS
;
A
#
# COMPACT_ATOMS: atom_id res chain seq x y z
N MET A 1 1.46 -8.97 34.57
CA MET A 1 1.08 -8.53 34.19
C MET A 1 0.80 -8.46 33.77
N GLU A 2 0.84 -8.50 33.27
CA GLU A 2 0.35 -8.17 32.71
C GLU A 2 0.04 -8.06 32.07
N ARG A 3 0.14 -8.29 31.89
CA ARG A 3 -0.28 -7.99 31.24
C ARG A 3 -0.76 -8.01 30.61
N LEU A 4 -0.60 -8.35 30.26
CA LEU A 4 -1.27 -8.17 29.63
C LEU A 4 -1.84 -8.14 29.24
N ASN A 5 -1.80 -8.26 29.16
CA ASN A 5 -2.58 -7.97 28.71
C ASN A 5 -3.07 -7.71 28.35
N ALA A 6 -2.92 -7.72 28.30
CA ALA A 6 -3.58 -7.30 27.80
C ALA A 6 -4.03 -7.17 27.35
N ALA A 7 -4.13 -7.27 27.10
CA ALA A 7 -4.67 -7.03 26.47
C ALA A 7 -5.26 -6.89 26.03
N ASP A 8 -5.67 -7.23 25.66
CA ASP A 8 -6.36 -6.92 25.08
C ASP A 8 -7.00 -6.35 25.05
N PRO A 9 -6.89 -6.00 24.68
CA PRO A 9 -7.70 -5.35 24.68
C PRO A 9 -8.63 -5.28 24.07
N GLY A 10 -8.83 -5.01 24.09
CA GLY A 10 -9.77 -4.88 23.63
C GLY A 10 -10.17 -5.35 22.64
N GLY A 11 -9.88 -5.34 22.23
CA GLY A 11 -10.37 -5.62 21.22
C GLY A 11 -10.70 -6.87 21.13
N PRO A 12 -10.98 -7.33 21.71
CA PRO A 12 -11.17 -8.54 21.50
C PRO A 12 -12.06 -9.10 20.72
N LYS A 13 -12.81 -8.71 20.48
CA LYS A 13 -13.63 -9.24 19.70
C LYS A 13 -13.07 -9.74 18.50
N LYS A 14 -12.05 -9.21 18.01
CA LYS A 14 -11.47 -9.65 16.86
C LYS A 14 -10.46 -10.69 17.10
N SER A 15 -10.42 -11.72 16.32
CA SER A 15 -9.37 -12.71 16.37
C SER A 15 -8.07 -12.09 15.95
N PRO A 16 -6.98 -12.42 16.60
CA PRO A 16 -5.69 -11.94 16.13
C PRO A 16 -5.38 -12.56 14.78
N LEU A 17 -4.63 -11.85 13.99
CA LEU A 17 -4.21 -12.34 12.69
C LEU A 17 -3.29 -13.53 12.88
N THR A 18 -3.44 -14.52 12.01
CA THR A 18 -2.55 -15.67 12.03
C THR A 18 -1.20 -15.26 11.46
N ALA A 19 -0.19 -16.10 11.72
CA ALA A 19 1.12 -15.85 11.14
C ALA A 19 1.06 -15.81 9.63
N LYS A 20 0.25 -16.68 9.05
CA LYS A 20 0.10 -16.71 7.60
C LYS A 20 -0.53 -15.42 7.09
N GLN A 21 -1.54 -14.92 7.79
CA GLN A 21 -2.18 -13.67 7.39
C GLN A 21 -1.22 -12.49 7.47
N LYS A 22 -0.42 -12.45 8.54
CA LYS A 22 0.57 -11.39 8.68
C LYS A 22 1.58 -11.44 7.54
N GLU A 23 1.96 -12.63 7.14
CA GLU A 23 2.90 -12.81 6.05
C GLU A 23 2.29 -12.33 4.73
N GLU A 24 1.03 -12.67 4.51
CA GLU A 24 0.34 -12.25 3.30
C GLU A 24 0.18 -10.74 3.25
N ILE A 25 -0.10 -10.12 4.39
CA ILE A 25 -0.21 -8.67 4.43
C ILE A 25 1.15 -8.04 4.14
N ALA A 26 2.22 -8.59 4.73
CA ALA A 26 3.56 -8.07 4.47
C ALA A 26 3.90 -8.18 2.99
N GLU A 27 3.49 -9.29 2.37
CA GLU A 27 3.75 -9.47 0.95
C GLU A 27 2.98 -8.47 0.11
N ALA A 28 1.71 -8.22 0.46
CA ALA A 28 0.92 -7.23 -0.26
C ALA A 28 1.57 -5.85 -0.18
N ARG A 29 2.08 -5.51 0.99
CA ARG A 29 2.74 -4.21 1.16
C ARG A 29 4.06 -4.15 0.40
N ARG A 30 4.79 -5.25 0.32
CA ARG A 30 6.02 -5.29 -0.47
C ARG A 30 5.74 -5.08 -1.95
N VAL A 31 4.69 -5.74 -2.43
CA VAL A 31 4.30 -5.59 -3.84
C VAL A 31 3.94 -4.14 -4.13
N ALA A 32 3.17 -3.53 -3.24
CA ALA A 32 2.78 -2.13 -3.43
C ALA A 32 4.00 -1.22 -3.42
N ALA A 33 4.93 -1.46 -2.51
CA ALA A 33 6.14 -0.64 -2.43
C ALA A 33 6.97 -0.77 -3.71
N ALA A 34 7.07 -1.99 -4.23
CA ALA A 34 7.82 -2.21 -5.46
C ALA A 34 7.16 -1.50 -6.64
N ARG A 35 5.84 -1.56 -6.70
CA ARG A 35 5.12 -0.88 -7.78
C ARG A 35 5.29 0.63 -7.70
N ARG A 36 5.25 1.18 -6.49
CA ARG A 36 5.44 2.62 -6.33
C ARG A 36 6.84 3.04 -6.74
N ALA A 37 7.84 2.24 -6.37
CA ALA A 37 9.22 2.55 -6.74
C ALA A 37 9.39 2.55 -8.25
N GLU A 38 8.78 1.58 -8.91
CA GLU A 38 8.83 1.48 -10.35
C GLU A 38 8.19 2.69 -11.01
N ARG A 39 7.03 3.08 -10.50
CA ARG A 39 6.33 4.25 -11.03
C ARG A 39 7.13 5.52 -10.82
N GLU A 40 7.81 5.62 -9.69
CA GLU A 40 8.61 6.79 -9.40
C GLU A 40 9.75 6.93 -10.41
N ILE A 41 10.38 5.83 -10.76
CA ILE A 41 11.46 5.86 -11.73
C ILE A 41 10.93 6.33 -13.09
N LEU A 42 9.80 5.78 -13.51
CA LEU A 42 9.19 6.18 -14.78
C LEU A 42 8.78 7.64 -14.76
N PHE A 43 8.26 8.10 -13.62
CA PHE A 43 7.85 9.48 -13.47
C PHE A 43 9.04 10.42 -13.61
N ARG A 44 10.13 10.11 -12.95
CA ARG A 44 11.33 10.95 -13.05
C ARG A 44 11.88 11.00 -14.46
N ASP A 45 11.88 9.85 -15.13
CA ASP A 45 12.33 9.80 -16.52
C ASP A 45 11.45 10.65 -17.40
N ALA A 46 10.14 10.53 -17.22
CA ALA A 46 9.21 11.30 -18.04
C ALA A 46 9.40 12.80 -17.83
N LEU A 47 9.63 13.20 -16.57
CA LEU A 47 9.85 14.62 -16.29
C LEU A 47 11.12 15.14 -16.95
N LYS A 48 12.17 14.31 -17.00
CA LYS A 48 13.40 14.73 -17.65
C LYS A 48 13.23 14.98 -19.14
N GLN A 49 12.31 14.26 -19.75
CA GLN A 49 12.10 14.34 -21.18
C GLN A 49 10.97 15.24 -21.58
N THR A 50 10.23 15.77 -20.60
CA THR A 50 9.06 16.57 -20.86
C THR A 50 9.34 18.01 -20.45
N HIS A 51 9.35 18.93 -21.42
CA HIS A 51 9.67 20.32 -21.12
C HIS A 51 8.47 21.24 -21.19
N ASP A 52 7.42 20.82 -21.86
CA ASP A 52 6.23 21.63 -21.98
C ASP A 52 5.42 21.59 -20.68
N PRO A 53 5.05 22.75 -20.11
CA PRO A 53 4.32 22.76 -18.84
C PRO A 53 3.02 21.96 -18.85
N ALA A 54 2.27 22.00 -19.93
CA ALA A 54 1.03 21.27 -20.02
C ALA A 54 1.28 19.76 -20.00
N GLU A 55 2.33 19.32 -20.69
CA GLU A 55 2.68 17.91 -20.70
C GLU A 55 3.21 17.47 -19.36
N ARG A 56 3.98 18.33 -18.70
CA ARG A 56 4.48 18.00 -17.36
C ARG A 56 3.33 17.81 -16.37
N GLU A 57 2.30 18.63 -16.51
CA GLU A 57 1.14 18.51 -15.64
C GLU A 57 0.44 17.17 -15.85
N LYS A 58 0.36 16.71 -17.10
CA LYS A 58 -0.23 15.40 -17.37
C LYS A 58 0.59 14.27 -16.75
N VAL A 59 1.90 14.40 -16.82
CA VAL A 59 2.79 13.39 -16.23
C VAL A 59 2.57 13.35 -14.71
N GLU A 60 2.48 14.51 -14.08
CA GLU A 60 2.28 14.58 -12.64
C GLU A 60 0.92 14.03 -12.23
N SER A 61 -0.12 14.37 -12.99
CA SER A 61 -1.46 13.84 -12.73
C SER A 61 -1.50 12.33 -12.88
N GLY A 62 -0.86 11.82 -13.91
CA GLY A 62 -0.82 10.39 -14.15
C GLY A 62 -0.12 9.66 -13.04
N TYR A 63 0.98 10.23 -12.55
CA TYR A 63 1.72 9.63 -11.46
C TYR A 63 0.88 9.58 -10.18
N ALA A 64 0.19 10.69 -9.89
CA ALA A 64 -0.66 10.75 -8.70
C ALA A 64 -1.78 9.72 -8.78
N THR A 65 -2.39 9.58 -9.95
CA THR A 65 -3.44 8.60 -10.15
C THR A 65 -2.92 7.18 -9.99
N ASP A 66 -1.75 6.91 -10.59
CA ASP A 66 -1.17 5.57 -10.52
C ASP A 66 -0.80 5.19 -9.09
N THR A 67 -0.21 6.11 -8.34
CA THR A 67 0.18 5.79 -6.96
C THR A 67 -1.04 5.59 -6.09
N ARG A 68 -2.10 6.37 -6.32
CA ARG A 68 -3.33 6.18 -5.57
C ARG A 68 -3.95 4.81 -5.85
N ARG A 69 -3.92 4.39 -7.11
CA ARG A 69 -4.45 3.08 -7.48
C ARG A 69 -3.65 1.97 -6.81
N ILE A 70 -2.33 2.11 -6.77
CA ILE A 70 -1.48 1.12 -6.13
C ILE A 70 -1.83 1.02 -4.64
N ASP A 71 -2.00 2.17 -3.99
CA ASP A 71 -2.36 2.19 -2.57
C ASP A 71 -3.73 1.58 -2.33
N ASP A 72 -4.70 1.91 -3.18
CA ASP A 72 -6.05 1.36 -3.06
C ASP A 72 -6.04 -0.14 -3.24
N ASP A 73 -5.29 -0.64 -4.21
CA ASP A 73 -5.21 -2.08 -4.44
C ASP A 73 -4.57 -2.77 -3.24
N CYS A 74 -3.56 -2.15 -2.66
CA CYS A 74 -2.91 -2.70 -1.48
C CYS A 74 -3.88 -2.77 -0.31
N GLU A 75 -4.63 -1.69 -0.09
CA GLU A 75 -5.60 -1.65 1.01
C GLU A 75 -6.68 -2.70 0.82
N ARG A 76 -7.14 -2.89 -0.39
CA ARG A 76 -8.14 -3.92 -0.66
C ARG A 76 -7.59 -5.31 -0.41
N ALA A 77 -6.35 -5.54 -0.80
CA ALA A 77 -5.73 -6.84 -0.57
C ALA A 77 -5.58 -7.11 0.91
N VAL A 78 -5.13 -6.11 1.66
CA VAL A 78 -4.95 -6.25 3.10
C VAL A 78 -6.28 -6.50 3.78
N GLU A 79 -7.30 -5.76 3.36
CA GLU A 79 -8.62 -5.91 3.94
C GLU A 79 -9.20 -7.29 3.66
N ALA A 80 -9.02 -7.79 2.45
CA ALA A 80 -9.49 -9.12 2.09
C ALA A 80 -8.82 -10.19 2.94
N ILE A 81 -7.53 -10.02 3.20
CA ILE A 81 -6.80 -10.97 4.03
C ILE A 81 -7.35 -10.94 5.45
N ARG A 82 -7.59 -9.76 5.99
CA ARG A 82 -8.10 -9.64 7.35
C ARG A 82 -9.48 -10.24 7.49
N ARG A 83 -10.30 -10.12 6.45
CA ARG A 83 -11.65 -10.65 6.52
C ARG A 83 -11.72 -12.15 6.51
N ARG A 84 -10.66 -12.80 6.06
CA ARG A 84 -10.64 -14.26 6.03
C ARG A 84 -10.48 -14.89 7.39
N SER A 85 -10.17 -14.12 8.39
CA SER A 85 -9.99 -14.68 9.74
C SER A 85 -11.34 -14.92 10.49
#